data_4e25d5b0bcf89f0ccb0a5c18aa7affec
#
_entry.id   4e25d5b0bcf89f0ccb0a5c18aa7affec
#
_cell.length_a   1.000
_cell.length_b   1.000
_cell.length_c   1.000
_cell.angle_alpha   90.00
_cell.angle_beta   90.00
_cell.angle_gamma   90.00
#
_symmetry.space_group_name_H-M   'P 1'
#
loop_
_entity.id
_entity.type
_entity.pdbx_description
1 polymer ?
#
loop_
_entity_poly.entity_id
_entity_poly.type
_entity_poly.pdbx_seq_one_letter_code
_entity_poly.pdbx_strand_id
1 'polypeptide(L)'
;TTAIWSAETGQALAKAIVWQDRRTAEFCDELKKIGKEKVYQQKTGLLIDPYFSATKVKWLLDKYDPERTMANSGKLLFGTIDCYLIWRLTNKKSHSTDITNASRTMLFNIKSLEWDSDILSDLDVPKKILPNVKECADDFGVMASEILGSPIPIKGVAGDQQAATIGQACFQKGMIKSTYGTGCFALLNTGDQFVLSKNKLLSTIAYKIDGKICYALELSLIHI
;
A
#
# COMPACT_ATOMS: atom_id res chain seq x y z
N THR A 1 -2.31 -4.80 5.46
CA THR A 1 -2.73 -4.28 6.77
C THR A 1 -2.92 -2.78 6.70
N THR A 2 -4.02 -2.27 7.28
CA THR A 2 -4.39 -0.84 7.29
C THR A 2 -4.37 -0.35 8.73
N ALA A 3 -3.62 0.70 9.03
CA ALA A 3 -3.55 1.32 10.35
C ALA A 3 -3.71 2.83 10.25
N ILE A 4 -4.40 3.42 11.23
CA ILE A 4 -4.45 4.86 11.47
C ILE A 4 -4.08 5.09 12.94
N TRP A 5 -3.21 6.07 13.18
CA TRP A 5 -2.72 6.37 14.54
C TRP A 5 -2.53 7.86 14.76
N SER A 6 -2.48 8.25 16.04
CA SER A 6 -2.18 9.62 16.43
C SER A 6 -0.72 9.97 16.10
N ALA A 7 -0.50 11.06 15.36
CA ALA A 7 0.81 11.60 15.06
C ALA A 7 1.59 12.03 16.32
N GLU A 8 0.87 12.41 17.38
CA GLU A 8 1.47 12.87 18.62
C GLU A 8 1.87 11.70 19.53
N THR A 9 0.93 10.79 19.81
CA THR A 9 1.12 9.73 20.81
C THR A 9 1.58 8.41 20.21
N GLY A 10 1.26 8.14 18.95
CA GLY A 10 1.44 6.85 18.30
C GLY A 10 0.38 5.81 18.68
N GLN A 11 -0.63 6.23 19.46
CA GLN A 11 -1.73 5.36 19.78
C GLN A 11 -2.58 5.09 18.55
N ALA A 12 -2.83 3.83 18.24
CA ALA A 12 -3.69 3.45 17.15
C ALA A 12 -5.14 3.90 17.39
N LEU A 13 -5.78 4.45 16.37
CA LEU A 13 -7.18 4.88 16.41
C LEU A 13 -8.12 3.69 16.62
N ALA A 14 -7.74 2.54 16.10
CA ALA A 14 -8.41 1.26 16.26
C ALA A 14 -7.41 0.12 16.02
N LYS A 15 -7.84 -1.13 16.26
CA LYS A 15 -7.06 -2.31 15.84
C LYS A 15 -6.79 -2.24 14.33
N ALA A 16 -5.55 -2.53 13.93
CA ALA A 16 -5.17 -2.59 12.53
C ALA A 16 -6.03 -3.61 11.76
N ILE A 17 -6.51 -3.21 10.58
CA ILE A 17 -7.39 -4.05 9.77
C ILE A 17 -6.54 -4.86 8.81
N VAL A 18 -6.59 -6.18 8.92
CA VAL A 18 -5.82 -7.10 8.08
C VAL A 18 -6.47 -7.28 6.70
N TRP A 19 -5.69 -7.81 5.76
CA TRP A 19 -6.12 -8.02 4.38
C TRP A 19 -7.34 -8.94 4.23
N GLN A 20 -7.50 -9.94 5.10
CA GLN A 20 -8.62 -10.89 5.12
C GLN A 20 -9.94 -10.28 5.58
N ASP A 21 -9.91 -9.12 6.23
CA ASP A 21 -11.10 -8.48 6.79
C ASP A 21 -11.98 -7.91 5.68
N ARG A 22 -13.23 -8.32 5.65
CA ARG A 22 -14.20 -7.99 4.60
C ARG A 22 -15.26 -6.97 5.02
N ARG A 23 -15.05 -6.23 6.11
CA ARG A 23 -16.03 -5.25 6.64
C ARG A 23 -16.46 -4.16 5.65
N THR A 24 -15.70 -3.91 4.62
CA THR A 24 -15.99 -2.90 3.58
C THR A 24 -16.48 -3.52 2.27
N ALA A 25 -16.89 -4.82 2.27
CA ALA A 25 -17.31 -5.50 1.05
C ALA A 25 -18.53 -4.84 0.40
N GLU A 26 -19.54 -4.46 1.19
CA GLU A 26 -20.74 -3.77 0.70
C GLU A 26 -20.39 -2.44 0.00
N PHE A 27 -19.53 -1.64 0.62
CA PHE A 27 -19.07 -0.39 0.02
C PHE A 27 -18.26 -0.61 -1.27
N CYS A 28 -17.46 -1.68 -1.34
CA CYS A 28 -16.80 -2.06 -2.59
C CYS A 28 -17.80 -2.38 -3.69
N ASP A 29 -18.89 -3.09 -3.35
CA ASP A 29 -19.94 -3.43 -4.32
C ASP A 29 -20.74 -2.19 -4.76
N GLU A 30 -20.95 -1.22 -3.89
CA GLU A 30 -21.52 0.08 -4.25
C GLU A 30 -20.64 0.83 -5.27
N LEU A 31 -19.33 0.91 -5.02
CA LEU A 31 -18.39 1.52 -5.95
C LEU A 31 -18.40 0.85 -7.33
N LYS A 32 -18.50 -0.49 -7.37
CA LYS A 32 -18.61 -1.24 -8.62
C LYS A 32 -19.93 -0.94 -9.34
N LYS A 33 -21.06 -0.89 -8.63
CA LYS A 33 -22.39 -0.59 -9.18
C LYS A 33 -22.45 0.78 -9.84
N ILE A 34 -21.76 1.79 -9.29
CA ILE A 34 -21.67 3.13 -9.87
C ILE A 34 -20.56 3.27 -10.93
N GLY A 35 -19.96 2.13 -11.37
CA GLY A 35 -19.02 2.08 -12.49
C GLY A 35 -17.59 2.53 -12.21
N LYS A 36 -17.19 2.66 -10.94
CA LYS A 36 -15.85 3.13 -10.56
C LYS A 36 -14.73 2.11 -10.82
N GLU A 37 -15.03 0.81 -10.94
CA GLU A 37 -14.01 -0.24 -11.02
C GLU A 37 -13.02 -0.03 -12.18
N LYS A 38 -13.51 0.30 -13.37
CA LYS A 38 -12.64 0.54 -14.53
C LYS A 38 -11.67 1.70 -14.32
N VAL A 39 -12.14 2.79 -13.69
CA VAL A 39 -11.31 3.97 -13.41
C VAL A 39 -10.23 3.64 -12.38
N TYR A 40 -10.61 2.96 -11.30
CA TYR A 40 -9.66 2.53 -10.26
C TYR A 40 -8.63 1.57 -10.83
N GLN A 41 -9.05 0.57 -11.60
CA GLN A 41 -8.14 -0.38 -12.24
C GLN A 41 -7.16 0.29 -13.19
N GLN A 42 -7.59 1.27 -13.98
CA GLN A 42 -6.70 2.00 -14.90
C GLN A 42 -5.62 2.82 -14.19
N LYS A 43 -5.91 3.31 -12.98
CA LYS A 43 -5.01 4.14 -12.18
C LYS A 43 -4.12 3.32 -11.26
N THR A 44 -4.71 2.36 -10.56
CA THR A 44 -4.03 1.60 -9.49
C THR A 44 -3.55 0.21 -9.93
N GLY A 45 -4.05 -0.30 -11.06
CA GLY A 45 -3.84 -1.68 -11.48
C GLY A 45 -4.69 -2.71 -10.73
N LEU A 46 -5.47 -2.29 -9.74
CA LEU A 46 -6.21 -3.14 -8.81
C LEU A 46 -7.70 -3.15 -9.13
N LEU A 47 -8.36 -4.26 -8.88
CA LEU A 47 -9.82 -4.33 -8.84
C LEU A 47 -10.33 -3.75 -7.51
N ILE A 48 -11.57 -3.26 -7.48
CA ILE A 48 -12.17 -2.81 -6.22
C ILE A 48 -12.48 -4.03 -5.36
N ASP A 49 -11.74 -4.18 -4.25
CA ASP A 49 -11.91 -5.28 -3.31
C ASP A 49 -11.56 -4.84 -1.88
N PRO A 50 -12.27 -5.34 -0.87
CA PRO A 50 -11.96 -5.06 0.54
C PRO A 50 -10.59 -5.58 1.00
N TYR A 51 -9.88 -6.34 0.18
CA TYR A 51 -8.49 -6.72 0.41
C TYR A 51 -7.57 -5.50 0.60
N PHE A 52 -7.78 -4.44 -0.19
CA PHE A 52 -6.93 -3.26 -0.21
C PHE A 52 -7.29 -2.23 0.86
N SER A 53 -6.39 -1.27 1.11
CA SER A 53 -6.51 -0.33 2.23
C SER A 53 -7.54 0.76 2.02
N ALA A 54 -7.80 1.20 0.79
CA ALA A 54 -8.55 2.40 0.47
C ALA A 54 -9.93 2.50 1.18
N THR A 55 -10.77 1.48 1.00
CA THR A 55 -12.10 1.46 1.61
C THR A 55 -12.05 1.29 3.14
N LYS A 56 -10.99 0.63 3.65
CA LYS A 56 -10.75 0.48 5.09
C LYS A 56 -10.32 1.79 5.75
N VAL A 57 -9.52 2.60 5.05
CA VAL A 57 -9.16 3.96 5.51
C VAL A 57 -10.41 4.82 5.63
N LYS A 58 -11.24 4.84 4.58
CA LYS A 58 -12.52 5.54 4.62
C LYS A 58 -13.37 5.06 5.80
N TRP A 59 -13.55 3.75 5.97
CA TRP A 59 -14.33 3.19 7.07
C TRP A 59 -13.82 3.60 8.45
N LEU A 60 -12.50 3.64 8.65
CA LEU A 60 -11.89 4.08 9.91
C LEU A 60 -12.15 5.57 10.14
N LEU A 61 -11.98 6.40 9.12
CA LEU A 61 -12.22 7.83 9.24
C LEU A 61 -13.70 8.15 9.46
N ASP A 62 -14.62 7.50 8.75
CA ASP A 62 -16.08 7.68 8.93
C ASP A 62 -16.50 7.35 10.37
N LYS A 63 -15.88 6.35 10.97
CA LYS A 63 -16.21 5.91 12.32
C LYS A 63 -15.60 6.78 13.43
N TYR A 64 -14.36 7.24 13.26
CA TYR A 64 -13.58 7.84 14.34
C TYR A 64 -13.23 9.32 14.14
N ASP A 65 -13.35 9.82 12.92
CA ASP A 65 -13.11 11.23 12.53
C ASP A 65 -14.04 11.60 11.36
N PRO A 66 -15.39 11.50 11.55
CA PRO A 66 -16.38 11.68 10.46
C PRO A 66 -16.24 13.02 9.76
N GLU A 67 -15.92 14.08 10.49
CA GLU A 67 -15.72 15.43 9.95
C GLU A 67 -14.30 15.66 9.41
N ARG A 68 -13.44 14.65 9.42
CA ARG A 68 -12.02 14.75 9.01
C ARG A 68 -11.22 15.83 9.74
N THR A 69 -11.69 16.27 10.90
CA THR A 69 -11.04 17.36 11.65
C THR A 69 -9.63 17.00 12.10
N MET A 70 -9.43 15.81 12.66
CA MET A 70 -8.11 15.34 13.07
C MET A 70 -7.24 15.03 11.86
N ALA A 71 -7.79 14.39 10.83
CA ALA A 71 -7.08 14.06 9.61
C ALA A 71 -6.62 15.33 8.87
N ASN A 72 -7.47 16.31 8.69
CA ASN A 72 -7.15 17.58 8.04
C ASN A 72 -6.16 18.43 8.84
N SER A 73 -6.15 18.32 10.17
CA SER A 73 -5.18 19.04 11.02
C SER A 73 -3.80 18.34 11.08
N GLY A 74 -3.66 17.12 10.50
CA GLY A 74 -2.42 16.35 10.55
C GLY A 74 -2.17 15.65 11.89
N LYS A 75 -3.19 15.52 12.73
CA LYS A 75 -3.14 14.78 14.00
C LYS A 75 -3.23 13.27 13.84
N LEU A 76 -3.66 12.81 12.66
CA LEU A 76 -3.70 11.40 12.29
C LEU A 76 -2.70 11.09 11.19
N LEU A 77 -2.14 9.89 11.24
CA LEU A 77 -1.31 9.31 10.21
C LEU A 77 -1.90 7.96 9.77
N PHE A 78 -1.85 7.71 8.48
CA PHE A 78 -2.21 6.43 7.88
C PHE A 78 -0.96 5.71 7.40
N GLY A 79 -0.99 4.39 7.43
CA GLY A 79 0.02 3.55 6.78
C GLY A 79 -0.36 2.08 6.74
N THR A 80 0.34 1.37 5.88
CA THR A 80 0.54 -0.07 5.95
C THR A 80 1.48 -0.39 7.10
N ILE A 81 1.70 -1.67 7.41
CA ILE A 81 2.45 -2.03 8.63
C ILE A 81 3.91 -1.57 8.58
N ASP A 82 4.54 -1.59 7.41
CA ASP A 82 5.88 -1.07 7.17
C ASP A 82 6.00 0.40 7.58
N CYS A 83 5.04 1.22 7.15
CA CYS A 83 5.00 2.65 7.47
C CYS A 83 4.90 2.90 8.98
N TYR A 84 4.03 2.17 9.69
CA TYR A 84 3.93 2.26 11.14
C TYR A 84 5.22 1.84 11.85
N LEU A 85 5.85 0.75 11.38
CA LEU A 85 7.13 0.28 11.92
C LEU A 85 8.25 1.29 11.69
N ILE A 86 8.40 1.84 10.48
CA ILE A 86 9.39 2.89 10.19
C ILE A 86 9.18 4.07 11.13
N TRP A 87 7.93 4.54 11.25
CA TRP A 87 7.61 5.67 12.10
C TRP A 87 7.95 5.41 13.58
N ARG A 88 7.68 4.20 14.08
CA ARG A 88 8.04 3.78 15.45
C ARG A 88 9.55 3.64 15.62
N LEU A 89 10.21 2.92 14.71
CA LEU A 89 11.65 2.65 14.78
C LEU A 89 12.48 3.93 14.69
N THR A 90 12.03 4.91 13.93
CA THR A 90 12.72 6.21 13.78
C THR A 90 12.34 7.23 14.84
N ASN A 91 11.68 6.80 15.92
CA ASN A 91 11.17 7.68 16.98
C ASN A 91 10.35 8.84 16.41
N LYS A 92 9.35 8.51 15.56
CA LYS A 92 8.39 9.42 14.91
C LYS A 92 9.00 10.39 13.88
N LYS A 93 10.27 10.22 13.50
CA LYS A 93 10.97 11.15 12.57
C LYS A 93 10.66 10.89 11.11
N SER A 94 10.25 9.68 10.73
CA SER A 94 9.96 9.30 9.35
C SER A 94 8.58 8.68 9.22
N HIS A 95 7.69 9.36 8.48
CA HIS A 95 6.39 8.84 8.06
C HIS A 95 6.48 8.54 6.56
N SER A 96 6.94 7.36 6.22
CA SER A 96 7.22 6.94 4.85
C SER A 96 6.88 5.48 4.62
N THR A 97 6.64 5.14 3.37
CA THR A 97 6.43 3.79 2.85
C THR A 97 7.18 3.63 1.54
N ASP A 98 7.37 2.41 1.05
CA ASP A 98 7.90 2.21 -0.28
C ASP A 98 6.79 2.12 -1.34
N ILE A 99 7.20 2.25 -2.58
CA ILE A 99 6.29 2.30 -3.72
C ILE A 99 5.51 0.98 -3.91
N THR A 100 6.08 -0.16 -3.48
CA THR A 100 5.40 -1.46 -3.59
C THR A 100 4.27 -1.58 -2.58
N ASN A 101 4.47 -1.17 -1.32
CA ASN A 101 3.41 -1.10 -0.32
C ASN A 101 2.36 -0.05 -0.69
N ALA A 102 2.77 1.14 -1.17
CA ALA A 102 1.85 2.17 -1.64
C ALA A 102 0.94 1.65 -2.76
N SER A 103 1.49 0.91 -3.73
CA SER A 103 0.73 0.33 -4.85
C SER A 103 -0.36 -0.65 -4.41
N ARG A 104 -0.26 -1.24 -3.19
CA ARG A 104 -1.27 -2.17 -2.65
C ARG A 104 -2.40 -1.49 -1.89
N THR A 105 -2.38 -0.18 -1.77
CA THR A 105 -3.39 0.55 -1.00
C THR A 105 -4.69 0.82 -1.76
N MET A 106 -4.69 0.76 -3.08
CA MET A 106 -5.76 1.23 -3.98
C MET A 106 -6.00 2.76 -3.87
N LEU A 107 -5.05 3.50 -3.28
CA LEU A 107 -5.03 4.97 -3.20
C LEU A 107 -3.94 5.57 -4.10
N PHE A 108 -3.01 4.73 -4.55
CA PHE A 108 -1.80 5.13 -5.25
C PHE A 108 -1.92 4.87 -6.76
N ASN A 109 -1.64 5.89 -7.57
CA ASN A 109 -1.63 5.76 -9.02
C ASN A 109 -0.26 5.23 -9.47
N ILE A 110 -0.24 3.99 -9.97
CA ILE A 110 1.01 3.32 -10.34
C ILE A 110 1.59 3.78 -11.69
N LYS A 111 0.90 4.68 -12.39
CA LYS A 111 1.42 5.32 -13.63
C LYS A 111 2.08 6.65 -13.34
N SER A 112 1.41 7.54 -12.57
CA SER A 112 1.98 8.82 -12.16
C SER A 112 2.94 8.71 -10.99
N LEU A 113 2.92 7.57 -10.27
CA LEU A 113 3.71 7.28 -9.08
C LEU A 113 3.43 8.26 -7.93
N GLU A 114 2.15 8.60 -7.77
CA GLU A 114 1.66 9.54 -6.75
C GLU A 114 0.36 9.03 -6.12
N TRP A 115 0.02 9.55 -4.95
CA TRP A 115 -1.30 9.38 -4.36
C TRP A 115 -2.35 10.01 -5.28
N ASP A 116 -3.36 9.23 -5.70
CA ASP A 116 -4.33 9.67 -6.72
C ASP A 116 -5.38 10.60 -6.11
N SER A 117 -5.36 11.87 -6.52
CA SER A 117 -6.25 12.92 -5.99
C SER A 117 -7.74 12.63 -6.21
N ASP A 118 -8.10 11.99 -7.33
CA ASP A 118 -9.51 11.71 -7.63
C ASP A 118 -10.03 10.59 -6.75
N ILE A 119 -9.21 9.53 -6.54
CA ILE A 119 -9.56 8.43 -5.63
C ILE A 119 -9.62 8.92 -4.19
N LEU A 120 -8.69 9.78 -3.77
CA LEU A 120 -8.72 10.39 -2.44
C LEU A 120 -9.98 11.22 -2.23
N SER A 121 -10.37 12.01 -3.24
CA SER A 121 -11.61 12.81 -3.22
C SER A 121 -12.86 11.93 -3.19
N ASP A 122 -12.91 10.88 -4.03
CA ASP A 122 -14.04 9.93 -4.07
C ASP A 122 -14.28 9.25 -2.72
N LEU A 123 -13.20 8.99 -1.97
CA LEU A 123 -13.24 8.30 -0.68
C LEU A 123 -13.20 9.23 0.53
N ASP A 124 -13.16 10.55 0.30
CA ASP A 124 -13.00 11.56 1.34
C ASP A 124 -11.83 11.25 2.30
N VAL A 125 -10.67 10.96 1.71
CA VAL A 125 -9.42 10.67 2.42
C VAL A 125 -8.47 11.86 2.30
N PRO A 126 -8.20 12.60 3.39
CA PRO A 126 -7.28 13.74 3.36
C PRO A 126 -5.85 13.32 3.01
N LYS A 127 -5.24 13.97 2.01
CA LYS A 127 -3.85 13.70 1.60
C LYS A 127 -2.86 13.86 2.76
N LYS A 128 -3.19 14.66 3.75
CA LYS A 128 -2.31 15.01 4.87
C LYS A 128 -1.98 13.83 5.79
N ILE A 129 -2.80 12.78 5.80
CA ILE A 129 -2.55 11.58 6.59
C ILE A 129 -1.65 10.56 5.90
N LEU A 130 -1.36 10.76 4.60
CA LEU A 130 -0.65 9.78 3.78
C LEU A 130 0.87 9.89 3.95
N PRO A 131 1.60 8.75 3.93
CA PRO A 131 3.05 8.74 4.06
C PRO A 131 3.75 9.25 2.79
N ASN A 132 5.00 9.68 2.94
CA ASN A 132 5.89 9.91 1.82
C ASN A 132 6.23 8.58 1.14
N VAL A 133 6.07 8.50 -0.18
CA VAL A 133 6.39 7.30 -0.95
C VAL A 133 7.82 7.39 -1.46
N LYS A 134 8.59 6.33 -1.24
CA LYS A 134 10.00 6.22 -1.61
C LYS A 134 10.23 5.00 -2.51
N GLU A 135 11.40 4.90 -3.11
CA GLU A 135 11.82 3.69 -3.81
C GLU A 135 12.07 2.54 -2.83
N CYS A 136 12.18 1.30 -3.32
CA CYS A 136 12.39 0.14 -2.43
C CYS A 136 13.76 0.19 -1.74
N ALA A 137 14.77 0.76 -2.39
CA ALA A 137 16.10 1.02 -1.83
C ALA A 137 16.30 2.54 -1.70
N ASP A 138 16.05 3.08 -0.51
CA ASP A 138 16.07 4.52 -0.23
C ASP A 138 16.42 4.78 1.24
N ASP A 139 16.49 6.03 1.64
CA ASP A 139 16.68 6.43 3.03
C ASP A 139 15.34 6.59 3.76
N PHE A 140 14.91 5.56 4.48
CA PHE A 140 13.70 5.59 5.30
C PHE A 140 13.92 6.18 6.70
N GLY A 141 15.15 6.59 7.01
CA GLY A 141 15.57 7.11 8.30
C GLY A 141 16.48 6.17 9.09
N VAL A 142 16.73 6.53 10.32
CA VAL A 142 17.64 5.78 11.21
C VAL A 142 16.84 5.29 12.42
N MET A 143 16.92 4.00 12.66
CA MET A 143 16.34 3.40 13.87
C MET A 143 17.01 3.98 15.12
N ALA A 144 16.19 4.33 16.10
CA ALA A 144 16.66 4.91 17.35
C ALA A 144 17.52 3.94 18.17
N SER A 145 18.61 4.42 18.75
CA SER A 145 19.58 3.60 19.49
C SER A 145 18.99 2.88 20.70
N GLU A 146 17.92 3.43 21.26
CA GLU A 146 17.22 2.87 22.45
C GLU A 146 16.60 1.50 22.19
N ILE A 147 16.44 1.12 20.90
CA ILE A 147 15.79 -0.13 20.51
C ILE A 147 16.79 -1.31 20.52
N LEU A 148 17.95 -1.15 19.89
CA LEU A 148 18.97 -2.20 19.77
C LEU A 148 20.37 -1.78 20.22
N GLY A 149 20.48 -0.69 20.98
CA GLY A 149 21.75 -0.19 21.53
C GLY A 149 22.60 0.65 20.58
N SER A 150 22.27 0.70 19.29
CA SER A 150 22.96 1.52 18.29
C SER A 150 22.02 2.00 17.19
N PRO A 151 22.30 3.17 16.55
CA PRO A 151 21.49 3.64 15.44
C PRO A 151 21.74 2.78 14.20
N ILE A 152 20.68 2.30 13.56
CA ILE A 152 20.77 1.48 12.33
C ILE A 152 19.99 2.16 11.21
N PRO A 153 20.60 2.49 10.07
CA PRO A 153 19.90 3.04 8.92
C PRO A 153 18.91 2.03 8.33
N ILE A 154 17.69 2.49 8.02
CA ILE A 154 16.68 1.72 7.31
C ILE A 154 16.81 2.07 5.83
N LYS A 155 17.36 1.15 5.03
CA LYS A 155 17.73 1.40 3.62
C LYS A 155 16.92 0.59 2.61
N GLY A 156 16.06 -0.32 3.05
CA GLY A 156 15.25 -1.13 2.16
C GLY A 156 13.89 -1.45 2.76
N VAL A 157 12.83 -1.28 1.94
CA VAL A 157 11.45 -1.62 2.29
C VAL A 157 10.77 -2.18 1.04
N ALA A 158 10.01 -3.24 1.19
CA ALA A 158 9.20 -3.82 0.12
C ALA A 158 8.00 -4.56 0.70
N GLY A 159 6.91 -4.63 -0.04
CA GLY A 159 5.80 -5.52 0.27
C GLY A 159 6.24 -6.99 0.25
N ASP A 160 5.59 -7.85 1.02
CA ASP A 160 5.99 -9.25 1.21
C ASP A 160 6.10 -10.03 -0.12
N GLN A 161 5.15 -9.87 -1.02
CA GLN A 161 5.15 -10.55 -2.32
C GLN A 161 6.24 -10.00 -3.24
N GLN A 162 6.50 -8.70 -3.18
CA GLN A 162 7.56 -8.02 -3.93
C GLN A 162 8.95 -8.39 -3.36
N ALA A 163 9.09 -8.39 -2.05
CA ALA A 163 10.32 -8.86 -1.40
C ALA A 163 10.65 -10.31 -1.78
N ALA A 164 9.63 -11.19 -1.84
CA ALA A 164 9.81 -12.57 -2.30
C ALA A 164 10.20 -12.64 -3.79
N THR A 165 9.70 -11.73 -4.64
CA THR A 165 10.09 -11.63 -6.05
C THR A 165 11.58 -11.28 -6.20
N ILE A 166 12.05 -10.33 -5.39
CA ILE A 166 13.48 -9.96 -5.30
C ILE A 166 14.29 -11.12 -4.75
N GLY A 167 13.84 -11.74 -3.65
CA GLY A 167 14.52 -12.86 -3.00
C GLY A 167 14.66 -14.11 -3.88
N GLN A 168 13.74 -14.30 -4.84
CA GLN A 168 13.81 -15.36 -5.86
C GLN A 168 14.52 -14.91 -7.15
N ALA A 169 15.16 -13.74 -7.13
CA ALA A 169 15.93 -13.17 -8.25
C ALA A 169 15.10 -13.02 -9.55
N CYS A 170 13.81 -12.75 -9.45
CA CYS A 170 12.92 -12.56 -10.62
C CYS A 170 13.07 -11.17 -11.22
N PHE A 171 14.27 -10.82 -11.68
CA PHE A 171 14.61 -9.47 -12.18
C PHE A 171 14.38 -9.27 -13.69
N GLN A 172 14.27 -10.36 -14.45
CA GLN A 172 14.09 -10.24 -15.90
C GLN A 172 12.62 -10.35 -16.29
N LYS A 173 12.23 -9.60 -17.33
CA LYS A 173 10.91 -9.70 -17.92
C LYS A 173 10.60 -11.15 -18.34
N GLY A 174 9.43 -11.63 -17.96
CA GLY A 174 8.98 -13.01 -18.20
C GLY A 174 9.29 -13.98 -17.07
N MET A 175 10.12 -13.60 -16.10
CA MET A 175 10.32 -14.43 -14.91
C MET A 175 9.06 -14.40 -14.03
N ILE A 176 8.76 -15.53 -13.44
CA ILE A 176 7.60 -15.71 -12.56
C ILE A 176 8.05 -16.23 -11.18
N LYS A 177 7.52 -15.65 -10.16
CA LYS A 177 7.64 -16.10 -8.76
C LYS A 177 6.31 -16.67 -8.31
N SER A 178 6.31 -17.81 -7.65
CA SER A 178 5.13 -18.39 -7.02
C SER A 178 5.36 -18.62 -5.54
N THR A 179 4.37 -18.29 -4.73
CA THR A 179 4.35 -18.58 -3.30
C THR A 179 3.11 -19.38 -2.98
N TYR A 180 3.30 -20.50 -2.30
CA TYR A 180 2.24 -21.37 -1.81
C TYR A 180 2.29 -21.39 -0.28
N GLY A 181 1.29 -20.78 0.35
CA GLY A 181 1.12 -20.69 1.80
C GLY A 181 -0.36 -20.69 2.15
N THR A 182 -0.79 -19.87 3.11
CA THR A 182 -2.21 -19.62 3.43
C THR A 182 -2.98 -19.10 2.22
N GLY A 183 -2.28 -18.41 1.30
CA GLY A 183 -2.76 -18.03 -0.03
C GLY A 183 -1.72 -18.42 -1.08
N CYS A 184 -2.17 -18.56 -2.33
CA CYS A 184 -1.30 -18.80 -3.47
C CYS A 184 -1.18 -17.51 -4.29
N PHE A 185 0.05 -17.06 -4.50
CA PHE A 185 0.36 -15.81 -5.21
C PHE A 185 1.43 -16.06 -6.26
N ALA A 186 1.12 -15.74 -7.51
CA ALA A 186 2.09 -15.77 -8.60
C ALA A 186 2.29 -14.35 -9.12
N LEU A 187 3.54 -13.89 -9.24
CA LEU A 187 3.92 -12.61 -9.82
C LEU A 187 4.76 -12.85 -11.07
N LEU A 188 4.27 -12.36 -12.20
CA LEU A 188 4.98 -12.35 -13.48
C LEU A 188 5.59 -10.97 -13.71
N ASN A 189 6.91 -10.90 -13.79
CA ASN A 189 7.65 -9.68 -14.11
C ASN A 189 7.35 -9.25 -15.57
N THR A 190 6.77 -8.05 -15.76
CA THR A 190 6.45 -7.47 -17.07
C THR A 190 7.47 -6.43 -17.55
N GLY A 191 8.55 -6.23 -16.78
CA GLY A 191 9.57 -5.21 -17.05
C GLY A 191 9.02 -3.80 -16.77
N ASP A 192 9.37 -2.85 -17.61
CA ASP A 192 8.94 -1.45 -17.56
C ASP A 192 7.52 -1.21 -18.08
N GLN A 193 6.84 -2.27 -18.53
CA GLN A 193 5.52 -2.17 -19.14
C GLN A 193 4.40 -2.38 -18.12
N PHE A 194 3.59 -1.34 -17.93
CA PHE A 194 2.31 -1.45 -17.25
C PHE A 194 1.32 -2.20 -18.15
N VAL A 195 0.90 -3.39 -17.72
CA VAL A 195 -0.03 -4.25 -18.46
C VAL A 195 -1.33 -4.38 -17.67
N LEU A 196 -2.45 -3.96 -18.27
CA LEU A 196 -3.78 -4.23 -17.73
C LEU A 196 -4.28 -5.60 -18.22
N SER A 197 -4.57 -6.48 -17.28
CA SER A 197 -5.14 -7.79 -17.58
C SER A 197 -6.61 -7.68 -17.99
N LYS A 198 -6.98 -8.43 -19.04
CA LYS A 198 -8.38 -8.66 -19.42
C LYS A 198 -9.02 -9.81 -18.62
N ASN A 199 -8.22 -10.56 -17.86
CA ASN A 199 -8.60 -11.78 -17.16
C ASN A 199 -8.56 -11.62 -15.63
N LYS A 200 -8.83 -10.41 -15.12
CA LYS A 200 -8.89 -10.09 -13.68
C LYS A 200 -7.58 -10.29 -12.90
N LEU A 201 -6.43 -10.42 -13.58
CA LEU A 201 -5.16 -10.34 -12.88
C LEU A 201 -4.91 -8.91 -12.41
N LEU A 202 -4.24 -8.75 -11.30
CA LEU A 202 -3.86 -7.44 -10.78
C LEU A 202 -2.58 -6.97 -11.44
N SER A 203 -2.50 -5.68 -11.74
CA SER A 203 -1.23 -5.05 -12.11
C SER A 203 -0.64 -4.37 -10.88
N THR A 204 0.64 -4.55 -10.65
CA THR A 204 1.32 -4.01 -9.47
C THR A 204 2.72 -3.53 -9.82
N ILE A 205 3.33 -2.76 -8.94
CA ILE A 205 4.75 -2.45 -9.02
C ILE A 205 5.51 -3.60 -8.35
N ALA A 206 6.42 -4.23 -9.10
CA ALA A 206 7.29 -5.28 -8.57
C ALA A 206 8.41 -4.69 -7.71
N TYR A 207 9.04 -3.62 -8.18
CA TYR A 207 10.02 -2.81 -7.45
C TYR A 207 10.31 -1.50 -8.19
N LYS A 208 10.91 -0.55 -7.49
CA LYS A 208 11.59 0.61 -8.08
C LYS A 208 12.90 0.80 -7.34
N ILE A 209 14.02 0.77 -8.07
CA ILE A 209 15.39 0.85 -7.54
C ILE A 209 16.23 1.69 -8.53
N ASP A 210 16.97 2.66 -8.02
CA ASP A 210 17.83 3.55 -8.83
C ASP A 210 17.08 4.21 -10.01
N GLY A 211 15.86 4.68 -9.75
CA GLY A 211 14.99 5.31 -10.74
C GLY A 211 14.33 4.34 -11.73
N LYS A 212 14.72 3.07 -11.75
CA LYS A 212 14.17 2.05 -12.66
C LYS A 212 12.97 1.37 -12.05
N ILE A 213 11.83 1.48 -12.72
CA ILE A 213 10.59 0.82 -12.29
C ILE A 213 10.41 -0.52 -13.00
N CYS A 214 9.92 -1.49 -12.27
CA CYS A 214 9.48 -2.78 -12.79
C CYS A 214 8.04 -3.04 -12.37
N TYR A 215 7.20 -3.43 -13.32
CA TYR A 215 5.82 -3.84 -13.09
C TYR A 215 5.70 -5.37 -13.07
N ALA A 216 4.60 -5.85 -12.50
CA ALA A 216 4.24 -7.26 -12.54
C ALA A 216 2.73 -7.43 -12.73
N LEU A 217 2.36 -8.58 -13.31
CA LEU A 217 1.01 -9.12 -13.20
C LEU A 217 0.96 -10.09 -12.03
N GLU A 218 -0.06 -9.96 -11.20
CA GLU A 218 -0.26 -10.81 -10.03
C GLU A 218 -1.54 -11.63 -10.19
N LEU A 219 -1.40 -12.93 -10.00
CA LEU A 219 -2.49 -13.84 -9.76
C LEU A 219 -2.59 -14.10 -8.26
N SER A 220 -3.73 -13.79 -7.68
CA SER A 220 -4.06 -14.16 -6.32
C SER A 220 -5.20 -15.16 -6.34
N LEU A 221 -4.95 -16.38 -5.87
CA LEU A 221 -5.96 -17.46 -5.83
C LEU A 221 -6.96 -17.31 -4.69
N ILE A 222 -6.83 -16.29 -3.86
CA ILE A 222 -7.78 -15.97 -2.79
C ILE A 222 -9.06 -15.31 -3.37
N HIS A 223 -8.96 -14.77 -4.58
CA HIS A 223 -10.04 -14.04 -5.25
C HIS A 223 -10.74 -14.83 -6.37
N ILE A 224 -10.48 -16.12 -6.45
CA ILE A 224 -11.16 -17.03 -7.40
C ILE A 224 -12.36 -17.68 -6.75
#